data_794608af48380a782e0966d4367d67b3
#
_entry.id   794608af48380a782e0966d4367d67b3
#
_cell.length_a   1.000
_cell.length_b   1.000
_cell.length_c   1.000
_cell.angle_alpha   90.00
_cell.angle_beta   90.00
_cell.angle_gamma   90.00
#
_symmetry.space_group_name_H-M   'P 1'
#
loop_
_entity.id
_entity.type
_entity.pdbx_description
1 polymer ?
#
loop_
_entity_poly.entity_id
_entity_poly.type
_entity_poly.pdbx_seq_one_letter_code
_entity_poly.pdbx_strand_id
1 'polypeptide(L)'
;MHVQATGIIALHFLRPRAHWHPLDTNLHSPARRLIELRMEHADLDALIDGASAQAPQDELMLRRLKKRRLALRDQIARLEMLLEPQEPA
;
A
#
# COMPACT_ATOMS: atom_id res chain seq x y z
N MET A 1 -11.17 6.18 -42.15
CA MET A 1 -11.02 6.65 -41.83
C MET A 1 -11.16 7.10 -40.67
N HIS A 2 -11.34 7.27 -40.11
CA HIS A 2 -11.52 7.71 -39.04
C HIS A 2 -11.10 6.99 -37.99
N VAL A 3 -10.99 6.18 -38.10
CA VAL A 3 -10.65 5.40 -37.24
C VAL A 3 -9.48 5.83 -36.68
N GLN A 4 -8.70 6.37 -37.32
CA GLN A 4 -7.62 6.79 -36.83
C GLN A 4 -7.77 7.65 -35.73
N ALA A 5 -8.57 8.33 -35.75
CA ALA A 5 -8.79 9.22 -34.68
C ALA A 5 -8.90 8.45 -33.47
N THR A 6 -9.56 7.41 -33.56
CA THR A 6 -9.74 6.64 -32.46
C THR A 6 -8.47 6.20 -31.90
N GLY A 7 -7.60 5.79 -32.69
CA GLY A 7 -6.39 5.30 -32.14
C GLY A 7 -5.69 6.37 -31.40
N ILE A 8 -5.72 7.53 -31.86
CA ILE A 8 -5.09 8.53 -31.17
C ILE A 8 -5.62 8.74 -29.84
N ILE A 9 -6.82 8.70 -29.69
CA ILE A 9 -7.39 8.83 -28.41
C ILE A 9 -6.87 7.81 -27.52
N ALA A 10 -6.80 6.64 -27.95
CA ALA A 10 -6.33 5.59 -27.10
C ALA A 10 -4.96 5.94 -26.63
N LEU A 11 -4.16 6.44 -27.49
CA LEU A 11 -2.90 6.74 -27.09
C LEU A 11 -2.89 7.74 -26.03
N HIS A 12 -3.76 8.64 -26.07
CA HIS A 12 -3.78 9.57 -25.12
C HIS A 12 -3.99 9.04 -23.85
N PHE A 13 -4.83 8.19 -23.69
CA PHE A 13 -5.11 7.70 -22.51
C PHE A 13 -4.02 7.08 -22.01
N LEU A 14 -3.35 6.47 -22.71
CA LEU A 14 -2.40 5.76 -22.23
C LEU A 14 -1.41 6.47 -21.69
N ARG A 15 -0.92 7.26 -22.22
CA ARG A 15 0.06 7.84 -21.77
C ARG A 15 -0.08 8.77 -20.88
N PRO A 16 -0.86 9.31 -20.81
CA PRO A 16 -1.01 10.34 -20.00
C PRO A 16 -0.71 10.01 -18.70
N ARG A 17 -1.12 9.30 -18.20
CA ARG A 17 -1.01 9.08 -17.05
C ARG A 17 0.22 8.96 -16.68
N ALA A 18 0.90 8.82 -17.41
CA ALA A 18 2.06 8.53 -17.00
C ALA A 18 2.79 9.62 -16.63
N HIS A 19 2.73 10.59 -16.89
CA HIS A 19 3.54 11.47 -16.57
C HIS A 19 3.20 12.52 -15.83
N TRP A 20 2.42 12.70 -15.40
CA TRP A 20 2.05 13.72 -14.75
C TRP A 20 2.57 13.51 -13.52
N HIS A 21 3.60 13.56 -13.24
CA HIS A 21 4.08 13.31 -12.08
C HIS A 21 3.69 14.06 -10.87
N PRO A 22 3.25 15.16 -10.94
CA PRO A 22 2.88 15.84 -9.71
C PRO A 22 1.89 15.03 -8.98
N LEU A 23 1.03 14.48 -9.71
CA LEU A 23 0.08 13.69 -9.13
C LEU A 23 0.70 12.53 -8.57
N ASP A 24 1.59 11.90 -9.22
CA ASP A 24 2.20 10.74 -8.71
C ASP A 24 2.88 11.06 -7.43
N THR A 25 3.53 12.12 -7.36
CA THR A 25 4.21 12.48 -6.16
C THR A 25 3.28 12.54 -4.99
N ASN A 26 2.14 13.10 -5.18
CA ASN A 26 1.22 13.15 -4.13
C ASN A 26 0.76 11.81 -3.72
N LEU A 27 0.50 10.92 -4.63
CA LEU A 27 0.03 9.62 -4.28
C LEU A 27 1.06 8.84 -3.52
N HIS A 28 2.32 9.15 -3.75
CA HIS A 28 3.35 8.41 -3.09
C HIS A 28 4.01 9.19 -1.96
N SER A 29 3.37 10.21 -1.48
CA SER A 29 3.96 10.94 -0.39
C SER A 29 4.08 10.06 0.83
N PRO A 30 5.02 10.30 1.69
CA PRO A 30 5.18 9.50 2.89
C PRO A 30 3.94 9.51 3.76
N ALA A 31 3.28 10.64 3.87
CA ALA A 31 2.09 10.71 4.70
C ALA A 31 1.01 9.80 4.17
N ARG A 32 0.83 9.80 2.84
CA ARG A 32 -0.18 8.96 2.30
C ARG A 32 0.21 7.52 2.40
N ARG A 33 1.48 7.24 2.20
CA ARG A 33 1.96 5.87 2.30
C ARG A 33 1.73 5.34 3.72
N LEU A 34 1.92 6.19 4.71
CA LEU A 34 1.73 5.78 6.08
C LEU A 34 0.28 5.39 6.33
N ILE A 35 -0.65 6.16 5.78
CA ILE A 35 -2.06 5.83 5.95
C ILE A 35 -2.36 4.49 5.31
N GLU A 36 -1.83 4.26 4.11
CA GLU A 36 -2.08 3.01 3.43
C GLU A 36 -1.52 1.83 4.21
N LEU A 37 -0.33 2.00 4.76
CA LEU A 37 0.28 0.91 5.50
C LEU A 37 -0.48 0.62 6.79
N ARG A 38 -1.00 1.63 7.42
CA ARG A 38 -1.76 1.41 8.63
C ARG A 38 -3.05 0.66 8.35
N MET A 39 -3.67 0.96 7.21
CA MET A 39 -4.87 0.27 6.84
C MET A 39 -4.55 -1.18 6.50
N GLU A 40 -3.46 -1.38 5.80
CA GLU A 40 -3.07 -2.74 5.44
C GLU A 40 -2.73 -3.53 6.69
N HIS A 41 -2.10 -2.89 7.65
CA HIS A 41 -1.76 -3.57 8.89
C HIS A 41 -3.02 -3.97 9.66
N ALA A 42 -4.01 -3.10 9.70
CA ALA A 42 -5.25 -3.41 10.38
C ALA A 42 -5.97 -4.58 9.72
N ASP A 43 -5.97 -4.59 8.40
CA ASP A 43 -6.60 -5.68 7.68
C ASP A 43 -5.87 -6.99 7.95
N LEU A 44 -4.57 -6.93 8.02
CA LEU A 44 -3.80 -8.13 8.24
C LEU A 44 -3.99 -8.63 9.66
N ASP A 45 -4.11 -7.74 10.61
CA ASP A 45 -4.38 -8.15 11.98
C ASP A 45 -5.70 -8.89 12.05
N ALA A 46 -6.73 -8.37 11.39
CA ALA A 46 -8.02 -9.02 11.40
C ALA A 46 -7.94 -10.39 10.74
N LEU A 47 -7.17 -10.48 9.67
CA LEU A 47 -7.03 -11.74 8.97
C LEU A 47 -6.32 -12.76 9.85
N ILE A 48 -5.29 -12.35 10.56
CA ILE A 48 -4.56 -13.26 11.42
C ILE A 48 -5.45 -13.72 12.57
N ASP A 49 -6.23 -12.81 13.13
CA ASP A 49 -7.11 -13.18 14.20
C ASP A 49 -8.13 -14.21 13.73
N GLY A 50 -8.70 -14.00 12.55
CA GLY A 50 -9.67 -14.95 12.03
C GLY A 50 -9.03 -16.31 11.75
N ALA A 51 -7.85 -16.31 11.16
CA ALA A 51 -7.20 -17.55 10.83
C ALA A 51 -6.76 -18.30 12.10
N SER A 52 -6.37 -17.55 13.12
CA SER A 52 -5.92 -18.18 14.35
C SER A 52 -7.08 -18.84 15.08
N ALA A 53 -8.28 -18.37 14.86
CA ALA A 53 -9.42 -18.93 15.53
C ALA A 53 -9.95 -20.19 14.87
N GLN A 54 -9.47 -20.51 13.68
CA GLN A 54 -9.96 -21.69 13.03
C GLN A 54 -9.22 -22.92 13.43
N ALA A 55 -9.88 -24.05 13.33
CA ALA A 55 -9.25 -25.30 13.64
C ALA A 55 -9.65 -26.30 12.56
N PRO A 56 -8.69 -26.97 11.99
CA PRO A 56 -7.28 -26.90 12.38
C PRO A 56 -6.64 -25.66 11.80
N GLN A 57 -5.62 -25.20 12.42
CA GLN A 57 -5.00 -24.00 11.97
C GLN A 57 -4.04 -24.29 10.84
N ASP A 58 -3.95 -23.38 9.92
CA ASP A 58 -3.00 -23.52 8.85
C ASP A 58 -1.76 -22.77 9.34
N GLU A 59 -0.87 -23.48 9.96
CA GLU A 59 0.28 -22.86 10.55
C GLU A 59 1.22 -22.20 9.57
N LEU A 60 1.34 -22.72 8.38
CA LEU A 60 2.21 -22.12 7.42
C LEU A 60 1.66 -20.78 6.96
N MET A 61 0.36 -20.72 6.73
CA MET A 61 -0.24 -19.47 6.32
C MET A 61 -0.13 -18.46 7.44
N LEU A 62 -0.40 -18.87 8.67
CA LEU A 62 -0.30 -17.97 9.78
C LEU A 62 1.09 -17.41 9.93
N ARG A 63 2.08 -18.23 9.73
CA ARG A 63 3.44 -17.78 9.83
C ARG A 63 3.74 -16.72 8.79
N ARG A 64 3.26 -16.93 7.57
CA ARG A 64 3.48 -15.98 6.51
C ARG A 64 2.78 -14.66 6.80
N LEU A 65 1.57 -14.74 7.30
CA LEU A 65 0.82 -13.54 7.60
C LEU A 65 1.49 -12.74 8.72
N LYS A 66 1.96 -13.44 9.74
CA LYS A 66 2.63 -12.77 10.84
C LYS A 66 3.93 -12.12 10.41
N LYS A 67 4.61 -12.77 9.48
CA LYS A 67 5.85 -12.23 9.00
C LYS A 67 5.57 -10.95 8.21
N ARG A 68 4.50 -10.96 7.43
CA ARG A 68 4.16 -9.79 6.67
C ARG A 68 3.74 -8.66 7.60
N ARG A 69 3.01 -9.01 8.67
CA ARG A 69 2.58 -7.99 9.60
C ARG A 69 3.79 -7.32 10.25
N LEU A 70 4.79 -8.11 10.56
CA LEU A 70 5.99 -7.59 11.17
C LEU A 70 6.69 -6.62 10.19
N ALA A 71 6.74 -6.98 8.93
CA ALA A 71 7.36 -6.12 7.93
C ALA A 71 6.59 -4.82 7.80
N LEU A 72 5.27 -4.88 7.88
CA LEU A 72 4.48 -3.67 7.78
C LEU A 72 4.71 -2.77 8.99
N ARG A 73 4.80 -3.35 10.17
CA ARG A 73 5.02 -2.56 11.35
C ARG A 73 6.37 -1.85 11.25
N ASP A 74 7.34 -2.51 10.69
CA ASP A 74 8.65 -1.93 10.57
C ASP A 74 8.61 -0.74 9.60
N GLN A 75 7.89 -0.88 8.49
CA GLN A 75 7.77 0.20 7.54
C GLN A 75 7.01 1.37 8.14
N ILE A 76 5.98 1.09 8.90
CA ILE A 76 5.18 2.13 9.53
C ILE A 76 6.07 2.90 10.51
N ALA A 77 6.85 2.21 11.29
CA ALA A 77 7.72 2.86 12.25
C ALA A 77 8.72 3.79 11.56
N ARG A 78 9.25 3.35 10.44
CA ARG A 78 10.20 4.18 9.74
C ARG A 78 9.55 5.44 9.18
N LEU A 79 8.35 5.31 8.65
CA LEU A 79 7.67 6.47 8.11
C LEU A 79 7.24 7.42 9.21
N GLU A 80 6.87 6.88 10.35
CA GLU A 80 6.48 7.73 11.45
C GLU A 80 7.67 8.56 11.89
N MET A 81 8.83 7.97 11.93
CA MET A 81 9.99 8.71 12.33
C MET A 81 10.33 9.80 11.32
N LEU A 82 10.05 9.51 10.06
CA LEU A 82 10.33 10.48 9.06
C LEU A 82 9.37 11.64 9.13
N LEU A 83 8.14 11.36 9.37
CA LEU A 83 7.13 12.40 9.38
C LEU A 83 6.97 13.10 10.70
N GLU A 84 7.27 12.44 11.75
CA GLU A 84 7.12 13.05 13.01
C GLU A 84 8.34 12.86 13.78
N PRO A 85 9.31 13.52 13.49
CA PRO A 85 10.54 13.34 14.13
C PRO A 85 10.30 13.60 15.51
N GLN A 86 10.62 12.98 16.33
CA GLN A 86 10.37 13.11 17.52
C GLN A 86 10.71 14.23 18.13
N GLU A 87 10.12 14.78 18.78
CA GLU A 87 10.28 15.81 19.37
C GLU A 87 10.81 15.49 20.60
N PRO A 88 11.60 16.00 21.04
CA PRO A 88 12.19 15.76 22.22
C PRO A 88 11.27 15.89 23.25
N ALA A 89 10.51 16.04 23.27
CA ALA A 89 9.61 16.18 24.31
C ALA A 89 10.07 16.58 25.36
#